data_f65ae4f6dab68fef6b5190649cefde72
#
_entry.id   f65ae4f6dab68fef6b5190649cefde72
#
_cell.length_a   1.000
_cell.length_b   1.000
_cell.length_c   1.000
_cell.angle_alpha   90.00
_cell.angle_beta   90.00
_cell.angle_gamma   90.00
#
_symmetry.space_group_name_H-M   'P 1'
#
loop_
_entity.id
_entity.type
_entity.pdbx_description
1 polymer ?
#
loop_
_entity_poly.entity_id
_entity_poly.type
_entity_poly.pdbx_seq_one_letter_code
_entity_poly.pdbx_strand_id
1 'polypeptide(L)'
;MNLLLQPGNWVTAVTMSLPNYALRLGNRLESVMKDNSLSIVEAHSCALAASLAVGYGELALEISMSNELRGNDVREEVAASVIDMTINNVSWGCFTDLDIKTTPYNLAVAMVLKDELSIGVIKSGLIGLGYTNEQLADIAKIAGLIPSIGRCLI
;
A
#
# COMPACT_ATOMS: atom_id res chain seq x y z
N MET A 1 -13.27 -16.27 -1.07
CA MET A 1 -11.79 -16.35 -1.11
C MET A 1 -11.29 -16.64 0.28
N ASN A 2 -10.37 -17.57 0.41
CA ASN A 2 -9.84 -17.91 1.73
C ASN A 2 -8.32 -17.68 1.78
N LEU A 3 -7.93 -16.48 2.19
CA LEU A 3 -6.53 -16.12 2.29
C LEU A 3 -5.88 -16.67 3.58
N LEU A 4 -6.69 -17.20 4.50
CA LEU A 4 -6.18 -17.66 5.79
C LEU A 4 -5.48 -19.02 5.71
N LEU A 5 -5.52 -19.68 4.55
CA LEU A 5 -4.88 -20.98 4.40
C LEU A 5 -3.35 -20.90 4.48
N GLN A 6 -2.77 -19.71 4.30
CA GLN A 6 -1.32 -19.54 4.32
C GLN A 6 -0.98 -18.36 5.24
N PRO A 7 -1.14 -18.54 6.56
CA PRO A 7 -0.87 -17.44 7.49
C PRO A 7 0.57 -16.94 7.35
N GLY A 8 0.74 -15.65 7.29
CA GLY A 8 2.06 -15.03 7.20
C GLY A 8 2.65 -14.93 5.80
N ASN A 9 2.04 -15.59 4.80
CA ASN A 9 2.52 -15.50 3.42
C ASN A 9 1.38 -15.07 2.50
N TRP A 10 0.99 -13.82 2.66
CA TRP A 10 -0.15 -13.28 1.93
C TRP A 10 0.07 -13.21 0.42
N VAL A 11 1.29 -12.98 -0.03
CA VAL A 11 1.59 -12.88 -1.46
C VAL A 11 1.27 -14.19 -2.17
N THR A 12 1.73 -15.30 -1.60
CA THR A 12 1.45 -16.62 -2.16
C THR A 12 -0.05 -16.93 -2.11
N ALA A 13 -0.70 -16.65 -0.98
CA ALA A 13 -2.13 -16.89 -0.83
C ALA A 13 -2.95 -16.12 -1.86
N VAL A 14 -2.60 -14.85 -2.08
CA VAL A 14 -3.25 -14.00 -3.07
C VAL A 14 -3.04 -14.55 -4.48
N THR A 15 -1.81 -14.88 -4.82
CA THR A 15 -1.47 -15.40 -6.15
C THR A 15 -2.25 -16.67 -6.45
N MET A 16 -2.35 -17.56 -5.47
CA MET A 16 -3.09 -18.82 -5.62
C MET A 16 -4.59 -18.61 -5.72
N SER A 17 -5.10 -17.49 -5.23
CA SER A 17 -6.53 -17.18 -5.25
C SER A 17 -6.97 -16.44 -6.51
N LEU A 18 -6.01 -15.98 -7.34
CA LEU A 18 -6.35 -15.23 -8.53
C LEU A 18 -6.86 -16.17 -9.64
N PRO A 19 -7.85 -15.69 -10.42
CA PRO A 19 -8.29 -16.46 -11.59
C PRO A 19 -7.19 -16.53 -12.64
N ASN A 20 -7.26 -17.55 -13.52
CA ASN A 20 -6.22 -17.79 -14.52
C ASN A 20 -5.89 -16.58 -15.39
N TYR A 21 -6.88 -15.79 -15.76
CA TYR A 21 -6.65 -14.62 -16.60
C TYR A 21 -5.87 -13.51 -15.87
N ALA A 22 -5.77 -13.57 -14.56
CA ALA A 22 -5.09 -12.57 -13.76
C ALA A 22 -3.74 -13.05 -13.20
N LEU A 23 -3.23 -14.19 -13.67
CA LEU A 23 -1.96 -14.73 -13.15
C LEU A 23 -0.78 -13.78 -13.33
N ARG A 24 -0.80 -12.97 -14.38
CA ARG A 24 0.27 -11.99 -14.58
C ARG A 24 0.33 -10.96 -13.46
N LEU A 25 -0.82 -10.60 -12.89
CA LEU A 25 -0.85 -9.69 -11.74
C LEU A 25 -0.21 -10.34 -10.53
N GLY A 26 -0.51 -11.62 -10.29
CA GLY A 26 0.10 -12.37 -9.18
C GLY A 26 1.60 -12.47 -9.32
N ASN A 27 2.09 -12.79 -10.52
CA ASN A 27 3.52 -12.90 -10.79
C ASN A 27 4.20 -11.54 -10.59
N ARG A 28 3.55 -10.47 -11.01
CA ARG A 28 4.08 -9.13 -10.83
C ARG A 28 4.13 -8.73 -9.35
N LEU A 29 3.10 -9.09 -8.60
CA LEU A 29 3.07 -8.85 -7.16
C LEU A 29 4.22 -9.56 -6.47
N GLU A 30 4.42 -10.85 -6.78
CA GLU A 30 5.53 -11.60 -6.21
C GLU A 30 6.87 -10.94 -6.52
N SER A 31 7.06 -10.54 -7.77
CA SER A 31 8.29 -9.91 -8.19
C SER A 31 8.54 -8.58 -7.48
N VAL A 32 7.52 -7.73 -7.40
CA VAL A 32 7.64 -6.41 -6.77
C VAL A 32 7.86 -6.53 -5.26
N MET A 33 7.14 -7.44 -4.59
CA MET A 33 7.29 -7.58 -3.14
C MET A 33 8.59 -8.26 -2.75
N LYS A 34 9.15 -9.08 -3.64
CA LYS A 34 10.39 -9.78 -3.35
C LYS A 34 11.60 -8.94 -3.69
N ASP A 35 11.54 -8.14 -4.76
CA ASP A 35 12.69 -7.43 -5.29
C ASP A 35 12.34 -5.96 -5.49
N ASN A 36 12.55 -5.19 -4.46
CA ASN A 36 12.30 -3.74 -4.51
C ASN A 36 13.38 -3.02 -3.68
N SER A 37 13.42 -1.71 -3.82
CA SER A 37 14.43 -0.88 -3.17
C SER A 37 14.01 -0.39 -1.77
N LEU A 38 12.82 -0.76 -1.32
CA LEU A 38 12.31 -0.37 -0.01
C LEU A 38 12.70 -1.40 1.05
N SER A 39 12.64 -1.03 2.31
CA SER A 39 12.76 -2.03 3.37
C SER A 39 11.53 -2.94 3.33
N ILE A 40 11.64 -4.12 3.93
CA ILE A 40 10.52 -5.07 3.99
C ILE A 40 9.31 -4.43 4.67
N VAL A 41 9.52 -3.72 5.76
CA VAL A 41 8.44 -3.07 6.50
C VAL A 41 7.82 -1.95 5.67
N GLU A 42 8.64 -1.16 4.97
CA GLU A 42 8.13 -0.09 4.13
C GLU A 42 7.27 -0.63 2.98
N ALA A 43 7.75 -1.66 2.30
CA ALA A 43 7.00 -2.27 1.20
C ALA A 43 5.66 -2.84 1.66
N HIS A 44 5.65 -3.55 2.78
CA HIS A 44 4.43 -4.13 3.33
C HIS A 44 3.48 -3.06 3.89
N SER A 45 4.03 -1.98 4.45
CA SER A 45 3.22 -0.85 4.92
C SER A 45 2.51 -0.17 3.75
N CYS A 46 3.20 -0.03 2.62
CA CYS A 46 2.59 0.53 1.41
C CYS A 46 1.46 -0.36 0.88
N ALA A 47 1.67 -1.68 0.88
CA ALA A 47 0.64 -2.63 0.46
C ALA A 47 -0.58 -2.58 1.38
N LEU A 48 -0.35 -2.52 2.69
CA LEU A 48 -1.42 -2.39 3.66
C LEU A 48 -2.20 -1.10 3.46
N ALA A 49 -1.49 0.01 3.32
CA ALA A 49 -2.11 1.32 3.12
C ALA A 49 -2.96 1.35 1.85
N ALA A 50 -2.44 0.81 0.75
CA ALA A 50 -3.17 0.76 -0.51
C ALA A 50 -4.45 -0.07 -0.38
N SER A 51 -4.39 -1.24 0.27
CA SER A 51 -5.56 -2.10 0.44
C SER A 51 -6.62 -1.46 1.32
N LEU A 52 -6.21 -0.76 2.38
CA LEU A 52 -7.14 -0.03 3.25
C LEU A 52 -7.77 1.15 2.50
N ALA A 53 -6.98 1.86 1.72
CA ALA A 53 -7.47 3.05 1.00
C ALA A 53 -8.54 2.70 -0.03
N VAL A 54 -8.45 1.52 -0.67
CA VAL A 54 -9.48 1.09 -1.61
C VAL A 54 -10.61 0.32 -0.94
N GLY A 55 -10.48 0.00 0.33
CA GLY A 55 -11.56 -0.68 1.05
C GLY A 55 -11.57 -2.20 0.92
N TYR A 56 -10.45 -2.83 0.56
CA TYR A 56 -10.38 -4.29 0.48
C TYR A 56 -9.98 -4.84 1.85
N GLY A 57 -10.96 -4.92 2.74
CA GLY A 57 -10.74 -5.28 4.15
C GLY A 57 -10.11 -6.65 4.37
N GLU A 58 -10.52 -7.66 3.61
CA GLU A 58 -9.95 -9.01 3.76
C GLU A 58 -8.48 -9.03 3.36
N LEU A 59 -8.13 -8.38 2.26
CA LEU A 59 -6.75 -8.29 1.83
C LEU A 59 -5.93 -7.49 2.83
N ALA A 60 -6.46 -6.38 3.32
CA ALA A 60 -5.79 -5.56 4.33
C ALA A 60 -5.51 -6.35 5.61
N LEU A 61 -6.50 -7.13 6.05
CA LEU A 61 -6.33 -7.97 7.24
C LEU A 61 -5.20 -8.97 7.03
N GLU A 62 -5.18 -9.64 5.89
CA GLU A 62 -4.16 -10.64 5.59
C GLU A 62 -2.76 -10.02 5.55
N ILE A 63 -2.62 -8.85 4.92
CA ILE A 63 -1.34 -8.13 4.90
C ILE A 63 -0.92 -7.74 6.32
N SER A 64 -1.86 -7.26 7.13
CA SER A 64 -1.56 -6.83 8.50
C SER A 64 -1.10 -7.97 9.39
N MET A 65 -1.50 -9.20 9.05
CA MET A 65 -1.12 -10.39 9.80
C MET A 65 0.14 -11.04 9.26
N SER A 66 0.76 -10.46 8.24
CA SER A 66 1.97 -11.03 7.65
C SER A 66 3.10 -11.05 8.65
N ASN A 67 4.05 -11.96 8.46
CA ASN A 67 5.21 -12.06 9.34
C ASN A 67 6.01 -10.76 9.37
N GLU A 68 6.00 -10.00 8.26
CA GLU A 68 6.75 -8.77 8.10
C GLU A 68 6.18 -7.63 8.95
N LEU A 69 4.87 -7.62 9.20
CA LEU A 69 4.22 -6.57 9.97
C LEU A 69 3.74 -7.01 11.34
N ARG A 70 3.70 -8.33 11.60
CA ARG A 70 3.18 -8.84 12.87
C ARG A 70 3.99 -8.28 14.04
N GLY A 71 3.29 -7.74 15.02
CA GLY A 71 3.93 -7.16 16.19
C GLY A 71 4.58 -5.79 15.96
N ASN A 72 4.41 -5.21 14.75
CA ASN A 72 4.98 -3.90 14.47
C ASN A 72 3.90 -2.84 14.60
N ASP A 73 4.20 -1.78 15.33
CA ASP A 73 3.25 -0.69 15.58
C ASP A 73 2.89 0.09 14.32
N VAL A 74 3.66 -0.05 13.24
CA VAL A 74 3.39 0.65 11.98
C VAL A 74 1.98 0.34 11.45
N ARG A 75 1.42 -0.82 11.77
CA ARG A 75 0.06 -1.17 11.33
C ARG A 75 -0.97 -0.16 11.82
N GLU A 76 -0.84 0.27 13.07
CA GLU A 76 -1.75 1.25 13.66
C GLU A 76 -1.52 2.62 13.04
N GLU A 77 -0.28 2.98 12.80
CA GLU A 77 0.07 4.25 12.18
C GLU A 77 -0.48 4.33 10.75
N VAL A 78 -0.35 3.24 9.99
CA VAL A 78 -0.88 3.15 8.64
C VAL A 78 -2.39 3.31 8.64
N ALA A 79 -3.08 2.58 9.53
CA ALA A 79 -4.54 2.66 9.61
C ALA A 79 -5.01 4.07 9.95
N ALA A 80 -4.36 4.71 10.92
CA ALA A 80 -4.68 6.08 11.30
C ALA A 80 -4.45 7.05 10.15
N SER A 81 -3.34 6.89 9.42
CA SER A 81 -3.03 7.75 8.28
C SER A 81 -4.03 7.59 7.14
N VAL A 82 -4.45 6.36 6.86
CA VAL A 82 -5.45 6.11 5.81
C VAL A 82 -6.77 6.79 6.18
N ILE A 83 -7.19 6.66 7.44
CA ILE A 83 -8.42 7.31 7.90
C ILE A 83 -8.30 8.82 7.73
N ASP A 84 -7.21 9.41 8.20
CA ASP A 84 -7.01 10.85 8.11
C ASP A 84 -7.02 11.34 6.66
N MET A 85 -6.30 10.66 5.79
CA MET A 85 -6.21 11.05 4.40
C MET A 85 -7.52 10.85 3.63
N THR A 86 -8.25 9.78 3.90
CA THR A 86 -9.51 9.53 3.20
C THR A 86 -10.62 10.46 3.68
N ILE A 87 -10.75 10.65 4.98
CA ILE A 87 -11.78 11.52 5.53
C ILE A 87 -11.50 12.98 5.22
N ASN A 88 -10.28 13.41 5.46
CA ASN A 88 -9.93 14.81 5.26
C ASN A 88 -9.92 15.20 3.80
N ASN A 89 -9.51 14.29 2.90
CA ASN A 89 -9.52 14.59 1.50
C ASN A 89 -10.91 14.80 0.97
N VAL A 90 -11.87 14.07 1.46
CA VAL A 90 -13.26 14.23 1.03
C VAL A 90 -13.74 15.62 1.41
N SER A 91 -13.26 16.15 2.51
CA SER A 91 -13.78 17.38 3.02
C SER A 91 -13.36 18.59 2.24
N TRP A 92 -12.30 18.61 1.64
CA TRP A 92 -11.89 19.77 1.15
C TRP A 92 -11.01 20.11 0.24
N GLY A 93 -10.41 19.49 -0.41
CA GLY A 93 -9.43 20.11 -1.19
C GLY A 93 -8.61 21.18 -0.46
N CYS A 94 -8.72 21.29 0.77
CA CYS A 94 -8.01 22.30 1.44
C CYS A 94 -7.12 21.77 2.44
N PHE A 95 -6.25 20.95 2.04
CA PHE A 95 -5.24 20.71 2.85
C PHE A 95 -4.28 21.78 2.82
N THR A 96 -4.49 22.70 3.59
CA THR A 96 -3.43 23.66 3.74
C THR A 96 -2.41 23.16 4.69
N ASP A 97 -2.60 21.97 5.26
CA ASP A 97 -1.80 21.74 6.30
C ASP A 97 -1.20 20.51 6.18
N LEU A 98 -0.37 20.43 5.94
CA LEU A 98 0.75 20.22 6.53
C LEU A 98 0.86 19.14 7.52
N ASP A 99 -0.29 18.54 7.91
CA ASP A 99 -0.25 17.42 8.79
C ASP A 99 -0.10 16.09 8.01
N ILE A 100 0.08 16.17 6.72
CA ILE A 100 0.36 14.96 5.96
C ILE A 100 1.77 14.51 6.28
N LYS A 101 1.86 13.41 7.00
CA LYS A 101 3.16 12.86 7.32
C LYS A 101 3.86 12.41 6.07
N THR A 102 5.14 12.68 5.99
CA THR A 102 5.96 12.30 4.85
C THR A 102 6.47 10.88 5.06
N THR A 103 5.69 9.92 4.63
CA THR A 103 6.02 8.50 4.74
C THR A 103 5.74 7.78 3.43
N PRO A 104 6.43 6.64 3.16
CA PRO A 104 6.13 5.85 1.97
C PRO A 104 4.68 5.40 1.88
N TYR A 105 4.09 4.97 2.99
CA TYR A 105 2.71 4.50 2.97
C TYR A 105 1.71 5.63 2.70
N ASN A 106 1.98 6.85 3.13
CA ASN A 106 1.12 7.99 2.81
C ASN A 106 1.19 8.32 1.32
N LEU A 107 2.36 8.16 0.70
CA LEU A 107 2.47 8.31 -0.75
C LEU A 107 1.62 7.26 -1.46
N ALA A 108 1.63 6.02 -0.99
CA ALA A 108 0.80 4.96 -1.56
C ALA A 108 -0.69 5.31 -1.46
N VAL A 109 -1.14 5.83 -0.32
CA VAL A 109 -2.53 6.26 -0.15
C VAL A 109 -2.89 7.38 -1.13
N ALA A 110 -2.03 8.39 -1.24
CA ALA A 110 -2.27 9.51 -2.15
C ALA A 110 -2.37 9.05 -3.60
N MET A 111 -1.53 8.10 -4.00
CA MET A 111 -1.58 7.53 -5.34
C MET A 111 -2.86 6.75 -5.59
N VAL A 112 -3.32 5.96 -4.63
CA VAL A 112 -4.57 5.22 -4.74
C VAL A 112 -5.75 6.18 -4.86
N LEU A 113 -5.75 7.26 -4.08
CA LEU A 113 -6.80 8.26 -4.11
C LEU A 113 -6.68 9.21 -5.30
N LYS A 114 -5.58 9.15 -6.03
CA LYS A 114 -5.28 10.03 -7.18
C LYS A 114 -5.28 11.51 -6.80
N ASP A 115 -4.79 11.79 -5.61
CA ASP A 115 -4.68 13.15 -5.10
C ASP A 115 -3.32 13.73 -5.51
N GLU A 116 -3.29 14.37 -6.65
CA GLU A 116 -2.04 14.86 -7.25
C GLU A 116 -1.31 15.88 -6.38
N LEU A 117 -2.04 16.72 -5.66
CA LEU A 117 -1.42 17.70 -4.80
C LEU A 117 -0.67 16.99 -3.66
N SER A 118 -1.33 16.07 -2.99
CA SER A 118 -0.71 15.29 -1.91
C SER A 118 0.47 14.46 -2.42
N ILE A 119 0.33 13.84 -3.61
CA ILE A 119 1.41 13.09 -4.24
C ILE A 119 2.65 13.99 -4.38
N GLY A 120 2.48 15.17 -4.92
CA GLY A 120 3.60 16.10 -5.12
C GLY A 120 4.26 16.52 -3.83
N VAL A 121 3.48 16.85 -2.82
CA VAL A 121 3.99 17.27 -1.51
C VAL A 121 4.75 16.13 -0.83
N ILE A 122 4.17 14.94 -0.81
CA ILE A 122 4.79 13.78 -0.15
C ILE A 122 6.06 13.36 -0.88
N LYS A 123 6.03 13.32 -2.22
CA LYS A 123 7.22 12.98 -3.00
C LYS A 123 8.37 13.94 -2.69
N SER A 124 8.09 15.24 -2.70
CA SER A 124 9.11 16.23 -2.40
C SER A 124 9.69 16.03 -1.00
N GLY A 125 8.83 15.76 -0.04
CA GLY A 125 9.26 15.49 1.33
C GLY A 125 10.12 14.23 1.44
N LEU A 126 9.75 13.16 0.74
CA LEU A 126 10.53 11.92 0.76
C LEU A 126 11.91 12.12 0.12
N ILE A 127 11.98 12.84 -0.98
CA ILE A 127 13.26 13.16 -1.61
C ILE A 127 14.13 13.95 -0.62
N GLY A 128 13.53 14.90 0.09
CA GLY A 128 14.24 15.66 1.12
C GLY A 128 14.75 14.80 2.26
N LEU A 129 14.11 13.67 2.53
CA LEU A 129 14.55 12.72 3.56
C LEU A 129 15.56 11.71 3.03
N GLY A 130 15.90 11.76 1.75
CA GLY A 130 16.89 10.86 1.17
C GLY A 130 16.35 9.68 0.37
N TYR A 131 15.05 9.60 0.16
CA TYR A 131 14.49 8.54 -0.67
C TYR A 131 14.87 8.76 -2.14
N THR A 132 15.13 7.69 -2.84
CA THR A 132 15.57 7.73 -4.24
C THR A 132 14.36 7.66 -5.17
N ASN A 133 14.57 8.04 -6.43
CA ASN A 133 13.52 7.90 -7.45
C ASN A 133 13.12 6.44 -7.64
N GLU A 134 14.06 5.51 -7.48
CA GLU A 134 13.77 4.09 -7.56
C GLU A 134 12.81 3.66 -6.45
N GLN A 135 13.04 4.12 -5.23
CA GLN A 135 12.14 3.84 -4.11
C GLN A 135 10.74 4.42 -4.35
N LEU A 136 10.67 5.64 -4.87
CA LEU A 136 9.38 6.25 -5.19
C LEU A 136 8.66 5.47 -6.30
N ALA A 137 9.39 4.97 -7.29
CA ALA A 137 8.82 4.15 -8.35
C ALA A 137 8.28 2.82 -7.80
N ASP A 138 8.97 2.21 -6.85
CA ASP A 138 8.53 0.97 -6.22
C ASP A 138 7.25 1.18 -5.40
N ILE A 139 7.15 2.30 -4.70
CA ILE A 139 5.91 2.68 -4.00
C ILE A 139 4.76 2.77 -4.99
N ALA A 140 4.99 3.41 -6.14
CA ALA A 140 3.97 3.55 -7.17
C ALA A 140 3.54 2.20 -7.74
N LYS A 141 4.47 1.28 -7.93
CA LYS A 141 4.14 -0.08 -8.41
C LYS A 141 3.23 -0.81 -7.42
N ILE A 142 3.55 -0.74 -6.14
CA ILE A 142 2.74 -1.37 -5.10
C ILE A 142 1.35 -0.72 -5.06
N ALA A 143 1.30 0.60 -5.07
CA ALA A 143 0.04 1.34 -5.03
C ALA A 143 -0.86 1.05 -6.24
N GLY A 144 -0.27 0.76 -7.39
CA GLY A 144 -1.02 0.40 -8.59
C GLY A 144 -1.46 -1.07 -8.63
N LEU A 145 -0.61 -1.97 -8.13
CA LEU A 145 -0.89 -3.41 -8.16
C LEU A 145 -1.98 -3.82 -7.16
N ILE A 146 -1.95 -3.28 -5.96
CA ILE A 146 -2.88 -3.71 -4.91
C ILE A 146 -4.35 -3.50 -5.30
N PRO A 147 -4.76 -2.34 -5.80
CA PRO A 147 -6.16 -2.18 -6.25
C PRO A 147 -6.53 -3.12 -7.39
N SER A 148 -5.62 -3.34 -8.34
CA SER A 148 -5.87 -4.22 -9.47
C SER A 148 -6.06 -5.67 -9.02
N ILE A 149 -5.24 -6.12 -8.11
CA ILE A 149 -5.32 -7.47 -7.55
C ILE A 149 -6.60 -7.63 -6.74
N GLY A 150 -6.91 -6.66 -5.90
CA GLY A 150 -8.12 -6.69 -5.07
C GLY A 150 -9.38 -6.86 -5.91
N ARG A 151 -9.45 -6.19 -7.06
CA ARG A 151 -10.61 -6.33 -7.96
C ARG A 151 -10.74 -7.74 -8.51
N CYS A 152 -9.63 -8.42 -8.75
CA CYS A 152 -9.65 -9.78 -9.29
C CYS A 152 -9.97 -10.84 -8.23
N LEU A 153 -9.85 -10.48 -6.95
CA LEU A 153 -10.11 -11.41 -5.85
C LEU A 153 -11.58 -11.46 -5.45
N ILE A 154 -12.38 -10.54 -5.92
CA ILE A 154 -13.80 -10.43 -5.54
C ILE A 154 -14.67 -11.39 -6.36
#